data_5be126247c6f62ec8838d73738210ccf
#
_entry.id   5be126247c6f62ec8838d73738210ccf
#
_cell.length_a   1.000
_cell.length_b   1.000
_cell.length_c   1.000
_cell.angle_alpha   90.00
_cell.angle_beta   90.00
_cell.angle_gamma   90.00
#
_symmetry.space_group_name_H-M   'P 1'
#
loop_
_entity.id
_entity.type
_entity.pdbx_description
1 polymer ?
#
loop_
_entity_poly.entity_id
_entity_poly.type
_entity_poly.pdbx_seq_one_letter_code
_entity_poly.pdbx_strand_id
1 'polypeptide(L)'
;MFTSNADERISPASLTKLMTALLIVDSYNVGDFIEINFPEEYVYEGKVAYLETGQQMTVESLLEFILIYSANDACIAASMIVSGDVNEFINLMNNKAVMLGMNNTNFNNPDGLDADNHFTSLNDLLILSKEVLKNIELLTIIMKPSFISDIEGNDKVYLNTNKLIEKNYLGLKTGWTNEAGLTFIGVNQSNNRDILTIVNKSTVNDNKDNHFSDTEILYTVSIDTFKNNILLEINEDVYIIRNGITTSTIKNNESWIVFGNRYTENKISLDAVDENKIELNANESSHDIKIPKSINKKIWKFKFTKFLYFNANQNT
;
A
#
# COMPACT_ATOMS: atom_id res chain seq x y z
N MET A 1 2.81 10.85 -5.68
CA MET A 1 2.63 9.51 -6.30
C MET A 1 3.11 9.56 -7.74
N PHE A 2 3.82 8.54 -8.20
CA PHE A 2 4.20 8.38 -9.60
C PHE A 2 3.39 7.21 -10.17
N THR A 3 2.63 7.42 -11.23
CA THR A 3 1.74 6.42 -11.81
C THR A 3 1.75 6.48 -13.33
N SER A 4 1.56 5.33 -13.96
CA SER A 4 1.31 5.20 -15.38
C SER A 4 0.13 4.23 -15.55
N ASN A 5 -0.89 4.64 -16.29
CA ASN A 5 -2.08 3.84 -16.59
C ASN A 5 -2.79 3.24 -15.35
N ALA A 6 -2.79 4.00 -14.23
CA ALA A 6 -3.19 3.45 -12.92
C ALA A 6 -4.66 3.03 -12.82
N ASP A 7 -5.54 3.56 -13.67
CA ASP A 7 -6.97 3.22 -13.72
C ASP A 7 -7.32 2.20 -14.83
N GLU A 8 -6.34 1.80 -15.64
CA GLU A 8 -6.55 0.77 -16.67
C GLU A 8 -6.89 -0.57 -16.00
N ARG A 9 -7.88 -1.28 -16.55
CA ARG A 9 -8.23 -2.62 -16.09
C ARG A 9 -7.17 -3.62 -16.54
N ILE A 10 -6.70 -4.40 -15.60
CA ILE A 10 -5.65 -5.40 -15.76
C ILE A 10 -6.07 -6.72 -15.13
N SER A 11 -5.56 -7.85 -15.61
CA SER A 11 -5.65 -9.12 -14.89
C SER A 11 -4.77 -9.06 -13.63
N PRO A 12 -5.31 -9.35 -12.44
CA PRO A 12 -4.57 -9.27 -11.18
C PRO A 12 -3.60 -10.43 -10.97
N ALA A 13 -3.80 -11.56 -11.63
CA ALA A 13 -3.13 -12.81 -11.28
C ALA A 13 -3.23 -13.11 -9.78
N SER A 14 -2.22 -13.76 -9.19
CA SER A 14 -2.19 -14.10 -7.76
C SER A 14 -2.16 -12.91 -6.79
N LEU A 15 -2.19 -11.65 -7.26
CA LEU A 15 -2.42 -10.49 -6.39
C LEU A 15 -3.84 -10.53 -5.80
N THR A 16 -4.77 -11.21 -6.46
CA THR A 16 -6.12 -11.57 -5.96
C THR A 16 -6.08 -12.18 -4.56
N LYS A 17 -5.06 -12.98 -4.26
CA LYS A 17 -4.91 -13.68 -2.98
C LYS A 17 -4.79 -12.78 -1.76
N LEU A 18 -4.47 -11.48 -1.97
CA LEU A 18 -4.51 -10.48 -0.90
C LEU A 18 -5.95 -10.23 -0.43
N MET A 19 -6.92 -10.21 -1.34
CA MET A 19 -8.35 -10.10 -0.98
C MET A 19 -8.84 -11.37 -0.28
N THR A 20 -8.44 -12.54 -0.79
CA THR A 20 -8.74 -13.83 -0.15
C THR A 20 -8.23 -13.89 1.29
N ALA A 21 -6.98 -13.48 1.51
CA ALA A 21 -6.38 -13.44 2.85
C ALA A 21 -7.09 -12.45 3.79
N LEU A 22 -7.51 -11.28 3.30
CA LEU A 22 -8.29 -10.33 4.12
C LEU A 22 -9.61 -10.92 4.59
N LEU A 23 -10.34 -11.63 3.72
CA LEU A 23 -11.61 -12.24 4.11
C LEU A 23 -11.43 -13.37 5.13
N ILE A 24 -10.30 -14.09 5.07
CA ILE A 24 -9.98 -15.11 6.07
C ILE A 24 -9.81 -14.47 7.44
N VAL A 25 -8.95 -13.42 7.57
CA VAL A 25 -8.69 -12.77 8.85
C VAL A 25 -9.86 -11.90 9.34
N ASP A 26 -10.79 -11.55 8.49
CA ASP A 26 -12.08 -10.95 8.89
C ASP A 26 -13.03 -11.98 9.55
N SER A 27 -12.81 -13.30 9.31
CA SER A 27 -13.70 -14.37 9.71
C SER A 27 -13.14 -15.27 10.81
N TYR A 28 -11.82 -15.40 10.88
CA TYR A 28 -11.12 -16.34 11.77
C TYR A 28 -9.89 -15.68 12.42
N ASN A 29 -9.50 -16.18 13.61
CA ASN A 29 -8.20 -15.87 14.18
C ASN A 29 -7.12 -16.80 13.57
N VAL A 30 -5.89 -16.32 13.45
CA VAL A 30 -4.77 -17.11 12.84
C VAL A 30 -4.47 -18.42 13.56
N GLY A 31 -4.74 -18.50 14.87
CA GLY A 31 -4.56 -19.70 15.69
C GLY A 31 -5.72 -20.70 15.66
N ASP A 32 -6.83 -20.38 15.00
CA ASP A 32 -7.96 -21.30 14.92
C ASP A 32 -7.62 -22.52 14.06
N PHE A 33 -8.06 -23.72 14.50
CA PHE A 33 -7.95 -24.95 13.73
C PHE A 33 -9.10 -25.09 12.75
N ILE A 34 -8.79 -25.48 11.54
CA ILE A 34 -9.73 -25.65 10.43
C ILE A 34 -9.52 -27.02 9.78
N GLU A 35 -10.56 -27.52 9.17
CA GLU A 35 -10.52 -28.71 8.34
C GLU A 35 -10.67 -28.34 6.87
N ILE A 36 -9.76 -28.80 6.03
CA ILE A 36 -9.77 -28.56 4.59
C ILE A 36 -10.92 -29.30 3.95
N ASN A 37 -11.65 -28.56 3.11
CA ASN A 37 -12.73 -29.11 2.29
C ASN A 37 -12.70 -28.50 0.89
N PHE A 38 -13.15 -29.25 -0.11
CA PHE A 38 -13.25 -28.83 -1.50
C PHE A 38 -14.65 -29.13 -2.05
N PRO A 39 -15.07 -28.39 -3.13
CA PRO A 39 -16.23 -28.80 -3.93
C PRO A 39 -16.08 -30.23 -4.46
N GLU A 40 -17.19 -30.97 -4.64
CA GLU A 40 -17.15 -32.38 -5.10
C GLU A 40 -16.39 -32.60 -6.41
N GLU A 41 -16.44 -31.64 -7.33
CA GLU A 41 -15.81 -31.71 -8.66
C GLU A 41 -14.56 -30.84 -8.75
N TYR A 42 -13.87 -30.56 -7.62
CA TYR A 42 -12.68 -29.71 -7.65
C TYR A 42 -11.52 -30.35 -8.42
N VAL A 43 -10.93 -29.56 -9.32
CA VAL A 43 -9.74 -29.93 -10.08
C VAL A 43 -8.59 -28.99 -9.72
N TYR A 44 -7.43 -29.57 -9.38
CA TYR A 44 -6.24 -28.80 -9.10
C TYR A 44 -5.73 -28.09 -10.35
N GLU A 45 -5.55 -26.77 -10.28
CA GLU A 45 -5.10 -25.96 -11.40
C GLU A 45 -4.05 -24.93 -10.96
N GLY A 46 -3.07 -24.70 -11.83
CA GLY A 46 -1.99 -23.75 -11.61
C GLY A 46 -1.00 -24.21 -10.54
N LYS A 47 -0.61 -23.30 -9.65
CA LYS A 47 0.30 -23.61 -8.54
C LYS A 47 -0.49 -24.11 -7.33
N VAL A 48 -0.28 -25.34 -6.91
CA VAL A 48 -1.01 -26.02 -5.84
C VAL A 48 -0.06 -26.61 -4.80
N ALA A 49 -0.56 -26.74 -3.58
CA ALA A 49 0.09 -27.43 -2.48
C ALA A 49 -0.33 -28.92 -2.40
N TYR A 50 -1.37 -29.31 -3.13
CA TYR A 50 -2.04 -30.60 -3.09
C TYR A 50 -2.65 -30.90 -1.73
N LEU A 51 -3.39 -29.91 -1.20
CA LEU A 51 -4.16 -30.09 0.03
C LEU A 51 -5.30 -31.08 -0.22
N GLU A 52 -5.65 -31.88 0.79
CA GLU A 52 -6.65 -32.93 0.69
C GLU A 52 -7.81 -32.67 1.67
N THR A 53 -9.03 -33.04 1.27
CA THR A 53 -10.21 -32.98 2.14
C THR A 53 -9.98 -33.80 3.41
N GLY A 54 -10.33 -33.24 4.57
CA GLY A 54 -10.17 -33.83 5.88
C GLY A 54 -8.82 -33.53 6.55
N GLN A 55 -7.87 -32.93 5.84
CA GLN A 55 -6.64 -32.44 6.49
C GLN A 55 -6.96 -31.32 7.46
N GLN A 56 -6.30 -31.33 8.62
CA GLN A 56 -6.45 -30.28 9.61
C GLN A 56 -5.18 -29.42 9.67
N MET A 57 -5.34 -28.12 9.80
CA MET A 57 -4.27 -27.16 9.97
C MET A 57 -4.78 -25.91 10.69
N THR A 58 -3.85 -25.02 11.08
CA THR A 58 -4.25 -23.70 11.57
C THR A 58 -4.59 -22.75 10.42
N VAL A 59 -5.35 -21.71 10.71
CA VAL A 59 -5.59 -20.60 9.77
C VAL A 59 -4.28 -19.93 9.36
N GLU A 60 -3.29 -19.86 10.27
CA GLU A 60 -1.94 -19.37 9.95
C GLU A 60 -1.32 -20.18 8.81
N SER A 61 -1.32 -21.51 8.92
CA SER A 61 -0.76 -22.40 7.90
C SER A 61 -1.49 -22.27 6.55
N LEU A 62 -2.82 -22.13 6.57
CA LEU A 62 -3.60 -21.85 5.35
C LEU A 62 -3.18 -20.53 4.69
N LEU A 63 -3.03 -19.47 5.48
CA LEU A 63 -2.55 -18.16 4.99
C LEU A 63 -1.11 -18.23 4.47
N GLU A 64 -0.24 -19.03 5.06
CA GLU A 64 1.12 -19.30 4.57
C GLU A 64 1.11 -19.96 3.20
N PHE A 65 0.27 -20.95 2.97
CA PHE A 65 0.07 -21.54 1.64
C PHE A 65 -0.40 -20.50 0.62
N ILE A 66 -1.32 -19.63 0.99
CA ILE A 66 -1.89 -18.60 0.11
C ILE A 66 -0.87 -17.48 -0.21
N LEU A 67 -0.23 -16.93 0.81
CA LEU A 67 0.56 -15.69 0.68
C LEU A 67 2.03 -15.97 0.35
N ILE A 68 2.64 -16.99 0.96
CA ILE A 68 4.05 -17.32 0.80
C ILE A 68 4.26 -18.22 -0.42
N TYR A 69 3.59 -19.37 -0.43
CA TYR A 69 3.73 -20.36 -1.51
C TYR A 69 2.89 -20.02 -2.73
N SER A 70 1.81 -19.27 -2.55
CA SER A 70 0.85 -18.87 -3.62
C SER A 70 0.00 -20.05 -4.14
N ALA A 71 -0.42 -20.96 -3.26
CA ALA A 71 -1.23 -22.12 -3.60
C ALA A 71 -2.66 -21.73 -3.99
N ASN A 72 -3.13 -22.22 -5.14
CA ASN A 72 -4.50 -21.97 -5.63
C ASN A 72 -5.52 -22.82 -4.88
N ASP A 73 -5.22 -24.10 -4.64
CA ASP A 73 -6.04 -25.01 -3.85
C ASP A 73 -6.30 -24.48 -2.44
N ALA A 74 -5.33 -23.84 -1.81
CA ALA A 74 -5.51 -23.20 -0.53
C ALA A 74 -6.55 -22.05 -0.58
N CYS A 75 -6.67 -21.34 -1.71
CA CYS A 75 -7.70 -20.29 -1.88
C CYS A 75 -9.11 -20.91 -2.04
N ILE A 76 -9.22 -22.02 -2.76
CA ILE A 76 -10.48 -22.74 -2.88
C ILE A 76 -10.92 -23.32 -1.52
N ALA A 77 -9.98 -23.95 -0.81
CA ALA A 77 -10.26 -24.43 0.56
C ALA A 77 -10.71 -23.28 1.47
N ALA A 78 -10.02 -22.12 1.41
CA ALA A 78 -10.40 -20.92 2.15
C ALA A 78 -11.83 -20.46 1.84
N SER A 79 -12.24 -20.49 0.56
CA SER A 79 -13.61 -20.12 0.17
C SER A 79 -14.66 -21.04 0.77
N MET A 80 -14.38 -22.35 0.80
CA MET A 80 -15.28 -23.33 1.43
C MET A 80 -15.36 -23.13 2.95
N ILE A 81 -14.25 -22.81 3.60
CA ILE A 81 -14.18 -22.60 5.05
C ILE A 81 -14.94 -21.34 5.46
N VAL A 82 -14.77 -20.24 4.71
CA VAL A 82 -15.36 -18.94 5.07
C VAL A 82 -16.84 -18.84 4.74
N SER A 83 -17.27 -19.38 3.60
CA SER A 83 -18.64 -19.21 3.09
C SER A 83 -19.38 -20.51 2.77
N GLY A 84 -18.70 -21.64 2.78
CA GLY A 84 -19.29 -22.94 2.40
C GLY A 84 -19.50 -23.14 0.89
N ASP A 85 -19.25 -22.10 0.08
CA ASP A 85 -19.43 -22.10 -1.38
C ASP A 85 -18.51 -21.09 -2.04
N VAL A 86 -17.90 -21.48 -3.18
CA VAL A 86 -16.94 -20.62 -3.90
C VAL A 86 -17.62 -19.37 -4.46
N ASN A 87 -18.86 -19.46 -4.98
CA ASN A 87 -19.55 -18.29 -5.54
C ASN A 87 -19.96 -17.31 -4.45
N GLU A 88 -20.37 -17.80 -3.28
CA GLU A 88 -20.66 -16.94 -2.14
C GLU A 88 -19.38 -16.23 -1.65
N PHE A 89 -18.23 -16.91 -1.68
CA PHE A 89 -16.95 -16.26 -1.37
C PHE A 89 -16.60 -15.16 -2.39
N ILE A 90 -16.81 -15.41 -3.68
CA ILE A 90 -16.61 -14.40 -4.74
C ILE A 90 -17.54 -13.20 -4.51
N ASN A 91 -18.77 -13.41 -4.08
CA ASN A 91 -19.68 -12.33 -3.70
C ASN A 91 -19.12 -11.52 -2.53
N LEU A 92 -18.54 -12.16 -1.51
CA LEU A 92 -17.88 -11.50 -0.39
C LEU A 92 -16.67 -10.68 -0.87
N MET A 93 -15.82 -11.21 -1.76
CA MET A 93 -14.70 -10.50 -2.35
C MET A 93 -15.14 -9.20 -3.05
N ASN A 94 -16.17 -9.28 -3.89
CA ASN A 94 -16.69 -8.13 -4.63
C ASN A 94 -17.37 -7.11 -3.70
N ASN A 95 -18.12 -7.57 -2.69
CA ASN A 95 -18.68 -6.68 -1.67
C ASN A 95 -17.58 -5.94 -0.90
N LYS A 96 -16.52 -6.65 -0.50
CA LYS A 96 -15.37 -6.03 0.16
C LYS A 96 -14.67 -5.02 -0.75
N ALA A 97 -14.51 -5.31 -2.04
CA ALA A 97 -13.94 -4.39 -3.01
C ALA A 97 -14.76 -3.08 -3.10
N VAL A 98 -16.10 -3.19 -3.17
CA VAL A 98 -16.99 -2.02 -3.15
C VAL A 98 -16.86 -1.23 -1.86
N MET A 99 -16.84 -1.91 -0.71
CA MET A 99 -16.67 -1.25 0.61
C MET A 99 -15.34 -0.49 0.72
N LEU A 100 -14.28 -1.00 0.10
CA LEU A 100 -12.97 -0.36 0.07
C LEU A 100 -12.87 0.78 -0.97
N GLY A 101 -13.84 0.89 -1.88
CA GLY A 101 -13.82 1.87 -2.96
C GLY A 101 -13.00 1.44 -4.19
N MET A 102 -12.80 0.15 -4.40
CA MET A 102 -12.11 -0.45 -5.55
C MET A 102 -13.04 -0.47 -6.78
N ASN A 103 -13.21 0.66 -7.43
CA ASN A 103 -14.26 0.86 -8.45
C ASN A 103 -13.96 0.23 -9.81
N ASN A 104 -12.71 -0.15 -10.06
CA ASN A 104 -12.25 -0.82 -11.28
C ASN A 104 -11.84 -2.28 -11.02
N THR A 105 -12.50 -2.93 -10.05
CA THR A 105 -12.19 -4.30 -9.67
C THR A 105 -13.44 -5.17 -9.73
N ASN A 106 -13.28 -6.37 -10.27
CA ASN A 106 -14.25 -7.45 -10.17
C ASN A 106 -13.49 -8.79 -10.05
N PHE A 107 -13.79 -9.53 -9.01
CA PHE A 107 -13.27 -10.87 -8.80
C PHE A 107 -14.21 -11.92 -9.35
N ASN A 108 -13.65 -12.96 -10.02
CA ASN A 108 -14.41 -14.11 -10.55
C ASN A 108 -13.87 -15.45 -10.03
N ASN A 109 -12.79 -15.42 -9.26
CA ASN A 109 -12.25 -16.55 -8.53
C ASN A 109 -11.42 -16.06 -7.33
N PRO A 110 -11.12 -16.92 -6.33
CA PRO A 110 -10.36 -16.52 -5.14
C PRO A 110 -8.84 -16.60 -5.31
N ASP A 111 -8.32 -17.17 -6.41
CA ASP A 111 -6.91 -17.51 -6.58
C ASP A 111 -6.18 -16.67 -7.63
N GLY A 112 -6.90 -16.02 -8.54
CA GLY A 112 -6.35 -15.12 -9.56
C GLY A 112 -5.97 -15.80 -10.86
N LEU A 113 -6.52 -16.96 -11.18
CA LEU A 113 -6.46 -17.53 -12.53
C LEU A 113 -7.19 -16.64 -13.53
N ASP A 114 -6.71 -16.61 -14.78
CA ASP A 114 -7.34 -15.84 -15.84
C ASP A 114 -8.79 -16.32 -16.08
N ALA A 115 -9.72 -15.39 -16.02
CA ALA A 115 -11.14 -15.66 -16.22
C ALA A 115 -11.85 -14.43 -16.78
N ASP A 116 -12.92 -14.64 -17.53
CA ASP A 116 -13.77 -13.57 -18.03
C ASP A 116 -14.24 -12.69 -16.87
N ASN A 117 -14.12 -11.37 -17.05
CA ASN A 117 -14.48 -10.38 -16.03
C ASN A 117 -13.69 -10.48 -14.69
N HIS A 118 -12.50 -11.11 -14.68
CA HIS A 118 -11.60 -11.07 -13.54
C HIS A 118 -10.55 -9.99 -13.76
N PHE A 119 -10.76 -8.79 -13.17
CA PHE A 119 -9.91 -7.63 -13.40
C PHE A 119 -9.78 -6.75 -12.16
N THR A 120 -8.76 -5.92 -12.16
CA THR A 120 -8.50 -4.86 -11.18
C THR A 120 -7.82 -3.66 -11.86
N SER A 121 -7.40 -2.66 -11.09
CA SER A 121 -6.52 -1.57 -11.54
C SER A 121 -5.37 -1.35 -10.55
N LEU A 122 -4.31 -0.62 -10.97
CA LEU A 122 -3.21 -0.32 -10.05
C LEU A 122 -3.66 0.56 -8.88
N ASN A 123 -4.61 1.47 -9.11
CA ASN A 123 -5.19 2.27 -8.02
C ASN A 123 -5.98 1.42 -7.04
N ASP A 124 -6.74 0.45 -7.52
CA ASP A 124 -7.49 -0.46 -6.64
C ASP A 124 -6.56 -1.41 -5.89
N LEU A 125 -5.50 -1.90 -6.54
CA LEU A 125 -4.45 -2.68 -5.86
C LEU A 125 -3.72 -1.85 -4.79
N LEU A 126 -3.54 -0.55 -4.99
CA LEU A 126 -3.01 0.34 -3.97
C LEU A 126 -3.94 0.43 -2.75
N ILE A 127 -5.26 0.52 -2.99
CA ILE A 127 -6.27 0.52 -1.91
C ILE A 127 -6.21 -0.80 -1.14
N LEU A 128 -6.25 -1.93 -1.85
CA LEU A 128 -6.15 -3.26 -1.26
C LEU A 128 -4.86 -3.45 -0.45
N SER A 129 -3.73 -3.01 -1.01
CA SER A 129 -2.42 -3.08 -0.34
C SER A 129 -2.39 -2.28 0.96
N LYS A 130 -2.97 -1.08 0.96
CA LYS A 130 -3.07 -0.25 2.18
C LYS A 130 -3.91 -0.94 3.26
N GLU A 131 -4.95 -1.68 2.89
CA GLU A 131 -5.77 -2.42 3.83
C GLU A 131 -5.00 -3.60 4.43
N VAL A 132 -4.30 -4.38 3.60
CA VAL A 132 -3.43 -5.47 4.05
C VAL A 132 -2.34 -4.96 5.00
N LEU A 133 -1.74 -3.80 4.70
CA LEU A 133 -0.67 -3.19 5.53
C LEU A 133 -1.14 -2.76 6.93
N LYS A 134 -2.44 -2.64 7.18
CA LYS A 134 -2.99 -2.38 8.53
C LYS A 134 -3.06 -3.65 9.39
N ASN A 135 -3.04 -4.82 8.78
CA ASN A 135 -3.18 -6.09 9.49
C ASN A 135 -1.82 -6.69 9.83
N ILE A 136 -1.46 -6.62 11.11
CA ILE A 136 -0.15 -7.09 11.59
C ILE A 136 0.06 -8.61 11.44
N GLU A 137 -1.02 -9.41 11.53
CA GLU A 137 -0.97 -10.86 11.38
C GLU A 137 -0.60 -11.24 9.95
N LEU A 138 -1.27 -10.62 8.96
CA LEU A 138 -0.92 -10.81 7.55
C LEU A 138 0.50 -10.38 7.24
N LEU A 139 0.96 -9.23 7.78
CA LEU A 139 2.32 -8.78 7.58
C LEU A 139 3.33 -9.75 8.16
N THR A 140 3.08 -10.28 9.37
CA THR A 140 3.97 -11.26 10.01
C THR A 140 4.11 -12.51 9.15
N ILE A 141 3.03 -12.98 8.53
CA ILE A 141 3.06 -14.14 7.62
C ILE A 141 3.83 -13.80 6.33
N ILE A 142 3.46 -12.71 5.66
CA ILE A 142 4.05 -12.28 4.37
C ILE A 142 5.57 -12.13 4.46
N MET A 143 6.09 -11.71 5.61
CA MET A 143 7.51 -11.49 5.83
C MET A 143 8.33 -12.77 6.06
N LYS A 144 7.71 -13.94 6.19
CA LYS A 144 8.44 -15.21 6.36
C LYS A 144 9.14 -15.60 5.04
N PRO A 145 10.43 -15.93 5.05
CA PRO A 145 11.13 -16.39 3.84
C PRO A 145 10.71 -17.80 3.42
N SER A 146 10.22 -18.59 4.36
CA SER A 146 9.71 -19.94 4.16
C SER A 146 8.86 -20.36 5.35
N PHE A 147 8.12 -21.45 5.18
CA PHE A 147 7.40 -22.11 6.29
C PHE A 147 7.40 -23.64 6.12
N ILE A 148 7.12 -24.33 7.20
CA ILE A 148 6.74 -25.75 7.24
C ILE A 148 5.31 -25.76 7.75
N SER A 149 4.40 -26.45 7.04
CA SER A 149 3.01 -26.51 7.46
C SER A 149 2.86 -27.35 8.73
N ASP A 150 1.80 -27.09 9.46
CA ASP A 150 1.40 -27.86 10.64
C ASP A 150 0.55 -29.11 10.31
N ILE A 151 0.42 -29.45 9.02
CA ILE A 151 -0.22 -30.69 8.59
C ILE A 151 0.63 -31.87 9.04
N GLU A 152 0.01 -32.81 9.77
CA GLU A 152 0.69 -34.03 10.25
C GLU A 152 1.33 -34.81 9.11
N GLY A 153 2.62 -35.11 9.25
CA GLY A 153 3.42 -35.83 8.24
C GLY A 153 3.88 -35.00 7.05
N ASN A 154 3.67 -33.69 7.06
CA ASN A 154 4.17 -32.78 6.02
C ASN A 154 5.38 -31.97 6.50
N ASP A 155 6.59 -32.55 6.38
CA ASP A 155 7.84 -31.88 6.74
C ASP A 155 8.44 -31.03 5.61
N LYS A 156 7.68 -30.77 4.55
CA LYS A 156 8.15 -30.01 3.38
C LYS A 156 8.32 -28.53 3.72
N VAL A 157 9.46 -27.98 3.31
CA VAL A 157 9.72 -26.52 3.37
C VAL A 157 9.13 -25.86 2.12
N TYR A 158 8.28 -24.87 2.34
CA TYR A 158 7.67 -24.04 1.29
C TYR A 158 8.35 -22.68 1.26
N LEU A 159 8.94 -22.32 0.12
CA LEU A 159 9.67 -21.05 -0.03
C LEU A 159 8.75 -19.92 -0.47
N ASN A 160 9.04 -18.72 0.04
CA ASN A 160 8.37 -17.50 -0.39
C ASN A 160 8.66 -17.23 -1.87
N THR A 161 7.63 -16.84 -2.60
CA THR A 161 7.75 -16.42 -4.02
C THR A 161 8.42 -15.06 -4.17
N ASN A 162 8.47 -14.24 -3.12
CA ASN A 162 9.17 -12.96 -3.12
C ASN A 162 10.68 -13.14 -2.97
N LYS A 163 11.44 -13.00 -4.05
CA LYS A 163 12.91 -13.07 -4.04
C LYS A 163 13.59 -11.83 -3.45
N LEU A 164 12.84 -10.73 -3.25
CA LEU A 164 13.37 -9.48 -2.67
C LEU A 164 13.27 -9.46 -1.12
N ILE A 165 12.75 -10.50 -0.50
CA ILE A 165 12.57 -10.54 0.96
C ILE A 165 13.90 -10.35 1.70
N GLU A 166 15.00 -10.88 1.18
CA GLU A 166 16.34 -10.72 1.73
C GLU A 166 16.91 -9.30 1.56
N LYS A 167 16.31 -8.49 0.68
CA LYS A 167 16.69 -7.10 0.43
C LYS A 167 15.81 -6.09 1.19
N ASN A 168 15.16 -6.50 2.27
CA ASN A 168 14.24 -5.70 3.09
C ASN A 168 12.96 -5.24 2.37
N TYR A 169 12.54 -5.95 1.31
CA TYR A 169 11.21 -5.76 0.77
C TYR A 169 10.22 -6.63 1.55
N LEU A 170 9.34 -6.01 2.28
CA LEU A 170 8.26 -6.71 2.99
C LEU A 170 7.36 -7.47 2.02
N GLY A 171 7.42 -7.12 0.74
CA GLY A 171 6.71 -7.67 -0.41
C GLY A 171 5.29 -8.09 -0.04
N LEU A 172 4.26 -7.69 -0.74
CA LEU A 172 2.94 -8.23 -0.39
C LEU A 172 2.66 -9.50 -1.18
N LYS A 173 2.84 -9.46 -2.48
CA LYS A 173 2.53 -10.62 -3.31
C LYS A 173 3.15 -10.55 -4.69
N THR A 174 3.55 -11.70 -5.22
CA THR A 174 3.89 -11.94 -6.62
C THR A 174 2.68 -12.50 -7.36
N GLY A 175 2.62 -12.30 -8.68
CA GLY A 175 1.64 -12.94 -9.54
C GLY A 175 2.20 -13.17 -10.94
N TRP A 176 1.64 -14.18 -11.62
CA TRP A 176 1.89 -14.43 -13.02
C TRP A 176 0.75 -15.24 -13.63
N THR A 177 0.25 -14.77 -14.76
CA THR A 177 -0.59 -15.51 -15.70
C THR A 177 -0.21 -15.08 -17.11
N ASN A 178 -0.80 -15.71 -18.12
CA ASN A 178 -0.56 -15.31 -19.50
C ASN A 178 -1.08 -13.89 -19.80
N GLU A 179 -2.22 -13.50 -19.21
CA GLU A 179 -2.82 -12.19 -19.41
C GLU A 179 -2.14 -11.11 -18.57
N ALA A 180 -1.85 -11.41 -17.33
CA ALA A 180 -1.26 -10.43 -16.39
C ALA A 180 0.21 -10.14 -16.67
N GLY A 181 0.96 -11.08 -17.26
CA GLY A 181 2.42 -11.05 -17.26
C GLY A 181 2.96 -11.20 -15.83
N LEU A 182 4.22 -10.83 -15.62
CA LEU A 182 4.81 -10.84 -14.29
C LEU A 182 4.34 -9.62 -13.50
N THR A 183 3.81 -9.85 -12.27
CA THR A 183 3.29 -8.80 -11.39
C THR A 183 3.89 -8.91 -10.00
N PHE A 184 4.06 -7.76 -9.33
CA PHE A 184 4.54 -7.73 -7.95
C PHE A 184 4.07 -6.48 -7.21
N ILE A 185 3.66 -6.67 -5.97
CA ILE A 185 3.48 -5.57 -5.02
C ILE A 185 4.57 -5.70 -3.98
N GLY A 186 5.47 -4.71 -3.94
CA GLY A 186 6.57 -4.61 -3.00
C GLY A 186 6.46 -3.42 -2.08
N VAL A 187 6.79 -3.60 -0.81
CA VAL A 187 6.93 -2.51 0.15
C VAL A 187 8.36 -2.53 0.67
N ASN A 188 9.06 -1.42 0.55
CA ASN A 188 10.39 -1.27 1.12
C ASN A 188 10.40 -0.14 2.14
N GLN A 189 10.97 -0.43 3.31
CA GLN A 189 11.17 0.54 4.37
C GLN A 189 12.57 1.17 4.26
N SER A 190 12.64 2.45 4.00
CA SER A 190 13.89 3.18 3.96
C SER A 190 13.75 4.59 4.52
N ASN A 191 14.71 5.01 5.34
CA ASN A 191 14.76 6.37 5.87
C ASN A 191 13.46 6.84 6.56
N ASN A 192 12.87 6.00 7.39
CA ASN A 192 11.57 6.21 8.08
C ASN A 192 10.38 6.39 7.12
N ARG A 193 10.42 5.72 5.97
CA ARG A 193 9.32 5.75 5.00
C ARG A 193 9.06 4.37 4.44
N ASP A 194 7.80 4.11 4.21
CA ASP A 194 7.34 2.96 3.47
C ASP A 194 7.07 3.38 2.03
N ILE A 195 7.78 2.76 1.09
CA ILE A 195 7.56 2.97 -0.34
C ILE A 195 6.91 1.71 -0.89
N LEU A 196 5.65 1.85 -1.27
CA LEU A 196 4.90 0.79 -1.94
C LEU A 196 5.06 0.94 -3.45
N THR A 197 5.49 -0.12 -4.09
CA THR A 197 5.63 -0.24 -5.55
C THR A 197 4.69 -1.31 -6.07
N ILE A 198 4.00 -1.03 -7.15
CA ILE A 198 3.15 -2.00 -7.85
C ILE A 198 3.63 -2.07 -9.30
N VAL A 199 4.09 -3.25 -9.69
CA VAL A 199 4.55 -3.56 -11.03
C VAL A 199 3.57 -4.54 -11.66
N ASN A 200 3.14 -4.24 -12.87
CA ASN A 200 2.26 -5.11 -13.65
C ASN A 200 2.78 -5.24 -15.08
N LYS A 201 2.56 -6.39 -15.68
CA LYS A 201 2.94 -6.67 -17.05
C LYS A 201 4.44 -6.53 -17.35
N SER A 202 5.31 -6.80 -16.37
CA SER A 202 6.73 -6.92 -16.64
C SER A 202 6.98 -8.03 -17.66
N THR A 203 7.92 -7.77 -18.55
CA THR A 203 8.27 -8.74 -19.60
C THR A 203 8.77 -10.05 -19.00
N VAL A 204 8.35 -11.16 -19.59
CA VAL A 204 8.80 -12.48 -19.15
C VAL A 204 10.16 -12.75 -19.75
N ASN A 205 11.18 -12.91 -18.90
CA ASN A 205 12.50 -13.42 -19.27
C ASN A 205 12.64 -14.90 -18.87
N ASP A 206 13.76 -15.53 -19.22
CA ASP A 206 14.02 -16.95 -18.93
C ASP A 206 13.93 -17.28 -17.42
N ASN A 207 14.31 -16.34 -16.54
CA ASN A 207 14.28 -16.49 -15.10
C ASN A 207 12.93 -16.11 -14.46
N LYS A 208 12.00 -15.51 -15.22
CA LYS A 208 10.72 -14.98 -14.73
C LYS A 208 10.88 -14.07 -13.50
N ASP A 209 11.80 -13.11 -13.54
CA ASP A 209 12.14 -12.25 -12.41
C ASP A 209 12.22 -10.74 -12.72
N ASN A 210 11.92 -10.31 -13.95
CA ASN A 210 11.97 -8.91 -14.35
C ASN A 210 11.13 -7.99 -13.47
N HIS A 211 9.99 -8.45 -12.95
CA HIS A 211 9.16 -7.68 -12.04
C HIS A 211 9.88 -7.26 -10.74
N PHE A 212 10.87 -8.03 -10.30
CA PHE A 212 11.73 -7.66 -9.17
C PHE A 212 12.70 -6.54 -9.55
N SER A 213 13.36 -6.65 -10.73
CA SER A 213 14.24 -5.61 -11.24
C SER A 213 13.49 -4.30 -11.48
N ASP A 214 12.30 -4.36 -12.08
CA ASP A 214 11.43 -3.21 -12.30
C ASP A 214 11.02 -2.54 -10.98
N THR A 215 10.74 -3.36 -9.95
CA THR A 215 10.44 -2.87 -8.59
C THR A 215 11.63 -2.13 -7.98
N GLU A 216 12.86 -2.66 -8.09
CA GLU A 216 14.07 -2.02 -7.58
C GLU A 216 14.36 -0.69 -8.31
N ILE A 217 14.12 -0.63 -9.62
CA ILE A 217 14.23 0.61 -10.41
C ILE A 217 13.20 1.65 -9.92
N LEU A 218 11.92 1.28 -9.81
CA LEU A 218 10.87 2.18 -9.33
C LEU A 218 11.15 2.68 -7.91
N TYR A 219 11.62 1.81 -7.03
CA TYR A 219 12.02 2.18 -5.69
C TYR A 219 13.15 3.20 -5.70
N THR A 220 14.21 2.96 -6.47
CA THR A 220 15.35 3.88 -6.60
C THR A 220 14.93 5.25 -7.13
N VAL A 221 14.11 5.27 -8.20
CA VAL A 221 13.56 6.51 -8.75
C VAL A 221 12.69 7.24 -7.72
N SER A 222 11.90 6.49 -6.93
CA SER A 222 11.04 7.08 -5.90
C SER A 222 11.83 7.74 -4.79
N ILE A 223 12.90 7.10 -4.29
CA ILE A 223 13.78 7.69 -3.27
C ILE A 223 14.43 8.98 -3.80
N ASP A 224 14.89 8.95 -5.04
CA ASP A 224 15.55 10.11 -5.65
C ASP A 224 14.60 11.25 -5.96
N THR A 225 13.35 10.92 -6.29
CA THR A 225 12.34 11.90 -6.68
C THR A 225 11.63 12.51 -5.47
N PHE A 226 11.22 11.69 -4.50
CA PHE A 226 10.46 12.12 -3.33
C PHE A 226 11.39 12.25 -2.12
N LYS A 227 11.61 13.47 -1.68
CA LYS A 227 12.50 13.80 -0.55
C LYS A 227 11.77 14.62 0.50
N ASN A 228 12.30 14.59 1.71
CA ASN A 228 11.92 15.55 2.73
C ASN A 228 12.52 16.92 2.35
N ASN A 229 11.64 17.89 2.16
CA ASN A 229 12.04 19.26 1.94
C ASN A 229 11.85 20.02 3.24
N ILE A 230 12.92 20.60 3.77
CA ILE A 230 12.83 21.51 4.92
C ILE A 230 12.38 22.86 4.37
N LEU A 231 11.15 23.25 4.70
CA LEU A 231 10.59 24.54 4.29
C LEU A 231 10.96 25.65 5.28
N LEU A 232 10.99 25.34 6.57
CA LEU A 232 11.46 26.22 7.64
C LEU A 232 12.36 25.45 8.58
N GLU A 233 13.54 26.01 8.88
CA GLU A 233 14.44 25.45 9.89
C GLU A 233 14.12 26.01 11.27
N ILE A 234 14.50 25.28 12.32
CA ILE A 234 14.42 25.78 13.69
C ILE A 234 15.25 27.07 13.81
N ASN A 235 14.69 28.08 14.49
CA ASN A 235 15.25 29.43 14.62
C ASN A 235 15.38 30.26 13.32
N GLU A 236 14.82 29.78 12.19
CA GLU A 236 14.73 30.61 10.99
C GLU A 236 13.81 31.80 11.21
N ASP A 237 14.20 32.97 10.65
CA ASP A 237 13.43 34.20 10.78
C ASP A 237 12.24 34.22 9.82
N VAL A 238 11.03 34.38 10.37
CA VAL A 238 9.82 34.67 9.61
C VAL A 238 9.54 36.17 9.72
N TYR A 239 9.57 36.85 8.57
CA TYR A 239 9.41 38.32 8.52
C TYR A 239 7.94 38.66 8.24
N ILE A 240 7.38 39.54 9.05
CA ILE A 240 6.07 40.15 8.81
C ILE A 240 6.24 41.47 8.08
N ILE A 241 5.72 41.57 6.87
CA ILE A 241 5.89 42.72 6.00
C ILE A 241 4.54 43.45 5.85
N ARG A 242 4.54 44.76 6.10
CA ARG A 242 3.42 45.66 5.86
C ARG A 242 3.84 46.72 4.86
N ASN A 243 3.10 46.87 3.76
CA ASN A 243 3.40 47.86 2.71
C ASN A 243 4.86 47.83 2.21
N GLY A 244 5.44 46.62 2.09
CA GLY A 244 6.83 46.43 1.65
C GLY A 244 7.89 46.64 2.73
N ILE A 245 7.50 47.00 3.97
CA ILE A 245 8.42 47.23 5.08
C ILE A 245 8.24 46.10 6.09
N THR A 246 9.36 45.51 6.53
CA THR A 246 9.37 44.52 7.61
C THR A 246 8.95 45.19 8.92
N THR A 247 7.83 44.73 9.49
CA THR A 247 7.26 45.29 10.72
C THR A 247 7.61 44.47 11.95
N SER A 248 7.89 43.18 11.77
CA SER A 248 8.26 42.29 12.86
C SER A 248 8.95 41.04 12.31
N THR A 249 9.71 40.38 13.20
CA THR A 249 10.37 39.11 12.95
C THR A 249 9.96 38.14 14.03
N ILE A 250 9.61 36.93 13.65
CA ILE A 250 9.26 35.82 14.56
C ILE A 250 10.28 34.71 14.29
N LYS A 251 10.77 34.10 15.38
CA LYS A 251 11.58 32.87 15.26
C LYS A 251 10.68 31.67 15.13
N ASN A 252 10.99 30.82 14.15
CA ASN A 252 10.36 29.51 14.03
C ASN A 252 10.90 28.59 15.13
N ASN A 253 10.01 27.97 15.89
CA ASN A 253 10.36 27.13 17.04
C ASN A 253 10.66 25.68 16.67
N GLU A 254 10.18 25.25 15.51
CA GLU A 254 10.27 23.85 15.05
C GLU A 254 10.58 23.82 13.56
N SER A 255 11.34 22.81 13.10
CA SER A 255 11.57 22.65 11.67
C SER A 255 10.29 22.15 10.98
N TRP A 256 9.90 22.81 9.88
CA TRP A 256 8.80 22.36 9.05
C TRP A 256 9.34 21.53 7.88
N ILE A 257 9.06 20.23 7.93
CA ILE A 257 9.51 19.26 6.94
C ILE A 257 8.30 18.81 6.13
N VAL A 258 8.36 18.99 4.82
CA VAL A 258 7.30 18.56 3.90
C VAL A 258 7.86 17.53 2.94
N PHE A 259 7.15 16.42 2.84
CA PHE A 259 7.45 15.40 1.86
C PHE A 259 6.86 15.78 0.50
N GLY A 260 7.65 15.75 -0.56
CA GLY A 260 7.16 16.11 -1.87
C GLY A 260 8.12 15.77 -3.00
N ASN A 261 7.60 15.84 -4.22
CA ASN A 261 8.39 15.69 -5.42
C ASN A 261 9.28 16.93 -5.62
N ARG A 262 10.56 16.72 -5.85
CA ARG A 262 11.52 17.82 -6.09
C ARG A 262 11.21 18.66 -7.34
N TYR A 263 10.40 18.14 -8.26
CA TYR A 263 10.00 18.80 -9.51
C TYR A 263 8.69 19.58 -9.41
N THR A 264 7.92 19.42 -8.32
CA THR A 264 6.70 20.17 -8.09
C THR A 264 6.97 21.30 -7.10
N GLU A 265 6.60 22.54 -7.47
CA GLU A 265 6.58 23.62 -6.50
C GLU A 265 5.60 23.28 -5.38
N ASN A 266 6.07 23.28 -4.14
CA ASN A 266 5.20 23.13 -2.99
C ASN A 266 4.26 24.33 -2.96
N LYS A 267 2.96 24.12 -3.26
CA LYS A 267 1.96 25.16 -3.07
C LYS A 267 1.74 25.32 -1.58
N ILE A 268 2.20 26.43 -1.06
CA ILE A 268 2.00 26.78 0.34
C ILE A 268 0.80 27.72 0.41
N SER A 269 -0.21 27.32 1.18
CA SER A 269 -1.32 28.19 1.57
C SER A 269 -1.14 28.64 3.01
N LEU A 270 -1.82 29.71 3.35
CA LEU A 270 -1.74 30.33 4.66
C LEU A 270 -3.16 30.57 5.16
N ASP A 271 -3.50 29.97 6.28
CA ASP A 271 -4.80 30.10 6.91
C ASP A 271 -4.65 30.73 8.32
N ALA A 272 -5.44 31.75 8.58
CA ALA A 272 -5.51 32.32 9.91
C ALA A 272 -6.44 31.44 10.77
N VAL A 273 -5.87 30.73 11.73
CA VAL A 273 -6.63 29.83 12.61
C VAL A 273 -7.31 30.61 13.74
N ASP A 274 -6.59 31.55 14.33
CA ASP A 274 -7.12 32.45 15.36
C ASP A 274 -6.31 33.76 15.43
N GLU A 275 -6.60 34.56 16.44
CA GLU A 275 -5.93 35.84 16.65
C GLU A 275 -4.44 35.75 16.94
N ASN A 276 -3.89 34.59 17.29
CA ASN A 276 -2.50 34.42 17.72
C ASN A 276 -1.78 33.32 16.96
N LYS A 277 -2.43 32.70 15.95
CA LYS A 277 -1.91 31.54 15.27
C LYS A 277 -2.19 31.62 13.76
N ILE A 278 -1.17 31.35 12.97
CA ILE A 278 -1.27 31.13 11.54
C ILE A 278 -0.85 29.70 11.26
N GLU A 279 -1.61 29.03 10.44
CA GLU A 279 -1.28 27.72 9.93
C GLU A 279 -0.77 27.86 8.50
N LEU A 280 0.42 27.32 8.23
CA LEU A 280 0.98 27.17 6.91
C LEU A 280 0.70 25.75 6.44
N ASN A 281 0.07 25.62 5.29
CA ASN A 281 -0.25 24.32 4.68
C ASN A 281 0.56 24.12 3.41
N ALA A 282 1.23 22.99 3.30
CA ALA A 282 1.93 22.59 2.09
C ALA A 282 1.76 21.08 1.87
N ASN A 283 1.24 20.70 0.71
CA ASN A 283 0.86 19.34 0.40
C ASN A 283 -0.15 18.81 1.47
N GLU A 284 0.13 17.73 2.16
CA GLU A 284 -0.71 17.18 3.24
C GLU A 284 -0.15 17.51 4.64
N SER A 285 0.75 18.48 4.74
CA SER A 285 1.43 18.88 5.98
C SER A 285 1.02 20.30 6.38
N SER A 286 0.84 20.52 7.67
CA SER A 286 0.61 21.84 8.25
C SER A 286 1.68 22.20 9.27
N HIS A 287 1.93 23.49 9.45
CA HIS A 287 2.86 24.04 10.42
C HIS A 287 2.30 25.31 11.07
N ASP A 288 2.34 25.34 12.38
CA ASP A 288 1.79 26.40 13.19
C ASP A 288 2.85 27.48 13.51
N ILE A 289 2.52 28.72 13.20
CA ILE A 289 3.32 29.87 13.63
C ILE A 289 2.53 30.66 14.66
N LYS A 290 3.04 30.75 15.89
CA LYS A 290 2.44 31.57 16.96
C LYS A 290 2.83 33.04 16.76
N ILE A 291 1.81 33.90 16.69
CA ILE A 291 1.98 35.33 16.52
C ILE A 291 1.88 36.03 17.86
N PRO A 292 2.88 36.85 18.24
CA PRO A 292 2.80 37.65 19.45
C PRO A 292 1.60 38.62 19.42
N LYS A 293 0.90 38.79 20.55
CA LYS A 293 -0.25 39.68 20.70
C LYS A 293 0.02 41.14 20.35
N SER A 294 1.29 41.55 20.36
CA SER A 294 1.75 42.91 20.05
C SER A 294 1.68 43.27 18.55
N ILE A 295 1.39 42.33 17.67
CA ILE A 295 1.40 42.54 16.23
C ILE A 295 -0.01 42.90 15.74
N ASN A 296 -0.17 44.08 15.12
CA ASN A 296 -1.45 44.53 14.58
C ASN A 296 -1.78 43.85 13.24
N LYS A 297 -2.92 43.21 13.15
CA LYS A 297 -3.29 42.11 12.25
C LYS A 297 -3.98 42.51 10.93
N LYS A 298 -4.10 43.77 10.59
CA LYS A 298 -5.00 44.15 9.48
C LYS A 298 -4.51 43.90 8.07
N ILE A 299 -3.22 43.74 7.78
CA ILE A 299 -2.69 43.39 6.43
C ILE A 299 -1.34 42.74 6.56
N TRP A 300 -1.24 41.44 6.32
CA TRP A 300 0.01 40.69 6.48
C TRP A 300 0.54 40.19 5.15
N LYS A 301 1.82 40.40 4.88
CA LYS A 301 2.60 39.68 3.89
C LYS A 301 3.76 39.05 4.63
N PHE A 302 3.99 37.77 4.41
CA PHE A 302 5.08 37.03 5.00
C PHE A 302 6.21 36.86 3.98
N LYS A 303 7.44 37.01 4.40
CA LYS A 303 8.63 36.71 3.61
C LYS A 303 9.49 35.75 4.41
N PHE A 304 9.81 34.64 3.81
CA PHE A 304 10.78 33.69 4.34
C PHE A 304 12.17 33.99 3.74
N THR A 305 13.24 33.67 4.44
CA THR A 305 14.61 33.86 3.98
C THR A 305 14.95 33.14 2.67
N LYS A 306 14.20 32.08 2.33
CA LYS A 306 14.31 31.34 1.07
C LYS A 306 13.23 31.74 0.04
N PHE A 307 13.10 33.04 -0.26
CA PHE A 307 12.30 33.58 -1.39
C PHE A 307 10.93 32.96 -1.66
N LEU A 308 10.09 32.81 -0.66
CA LEU A 308 8.68 32.49 -0.85
C LEU A 308 7.83 33.73 -0.51
N TYR A 309 7.17 34.33 -1.52
CA TYR A 309 6.25 35.45 -1.33
C TYR A 309 4.83 34.90 -1.17
N PHE A 310 4.20 35.20 -0.05
CA PHE A 310 2.78 34.90 0.15
C PHE A 310 1.97 36.18 0.17
N ASN A 311 0.89 36.22 -0.61
CA ASN A 311 -0.17 37.19 -0.45
C ASN A 311 -1.26 36.52 0.39
N ALA A 312 -1.47 36.98 1.60
CA ALA A 312 -2.67 36.65 2.35
C ALA A 312 -3.82 37.39 1.67
N ASN A 313 -4.61 36.71 0.85
CA ASN A 313 -5.89 37.21 0.41
C ASN A 313 -6.84 37.18 1.62
N GLN A 314 -7.26 38.35 2.06
CA GLN A 314 -8.36 38.48 3.00
C GLN A 314 -9.63 38.02 2.30
N ASN A 315 -10.19 36.92 2.71
CA ASN A 315 -11.62 36.74 2.70
C ASN A 315 -12.10 37.04 4.13
N THR A 316 -12.74 38.19 4.26
CA THR A 316 -13.54 38.60 5.43
C THR A 316 -14.69 37.65 5.66
#